data_f0e90e307f349e70b3094f46a95f76e1
#
_entry.id   f0e90e307f349e70b3094f46a95f76e1
#
_cell.length_a   1.000
_cell.length_b   1.000
_cell.length_c   1.000
_cell.angle_alpha   90.00
_cell.angle_beta   90.00
_cell.angle_gamma   90.00
#
_symmetry.space_group_name_H-M   'P 1'
#
loop_
_entity.id
_entity.type
_entity.pdbx_description
1 polymer ?
#
loop_
_entity_poly.entity_id
_entity_poly.type
_entity_poly.pdbx_seq_one_letter_code
_entity_poly.pdbx_strand_id
1 'polypeptide(L)'
;MSDLFARQPEAPLAERLRPHSLDDVIGQQHLIGEGKPLRVAVEGGKPHSMLLWGPPGVGKTTLARILAQSFNAQFLPVSAVFSGVKDIREAIEKAEIALQQGRATILFVDEVHRFNKAQQDAFLPYVESGLLTFIGATTENPSFEVNPALLSRAQVYVLQSLSSDDLKKLIAKVLALPEYRDFMIEADAQELLVNTADGDARRLLNLLEQLLRAADTRRLKTLTAEFLADSLGAQIRRFDKGGESFYNQISALHKSVRGSHPNAALYWFCRMLDGGTDPRYLARRIVRMAWEDIGLADPRALTIANDAAATYERLGSPEGELALAQAVLYLAAAAKSNAGYKAYNQMRRFVKENASDEVPVHLRNAPTKLMKELGYGREYRYAHDEPNAYAAGESYMPDGLDEPDFYQPVPRGLEIKIGEKLTWLKSLDEEASER
;
A
#
# COMPACT_ATOMS: atom_id res chain seq x y z
N MET A 1 15.04 -45.24 -24.93
CA MET A 1 14.04 -45.76 -23.98
C MET A 1 13.66 -44.63 -23.08
N SER A 2 12.54 -43.97 -23.40
CA SER A 2 12.00 -42.90 -22.55
C SER A 2 11.51 -43.52 -21.25
N ASP A 3 11.96 -42.98 -20.14
CA ASP A 3 11.67 -43.43 -18.79
C ASP A 3 10.14 -43.35 -18.52
N LEU A 4 9.47 -44.49 -18.68
CA LEU A 4 8.01 -44.67 -18.51
C LEU A 4 7.57 -44.52 -17.04
N PHE A 5 8.49 -44.21 -16.12
CA PHE A 5 8.26 -44.06 -14.68
C PHE A 5 8.57 -42.67 -14.13
N ALA A 6 8.94 -41.70 -14.95
CA ALA A 6 9.09 -40.33 -14.49
C ALA A 6 7.68 -39.76 -14.25
N ARG A 7 7.16 -39.91 -13.03
CA ARG A 7 6.00 -39.11 -12.59
C ARG A 7 6.35 -37.63 -12.75
N GLN A 8 5.71 -36.96 -13.70
CA GLN A 8 5.81 -35.49 -13.73
C GLN A 8 5.40 -34.96 -12.37
N PRO A 9 6.17 -34.03 -11.79
CA PRO A 9 5.80 -33.44 -10.51
C PRO A 9 4.40 -32.80 -10.63
N GLU A 10 3.53 -33.16 -9.72
CA GLU A 10 2.17 -32.64 -9.68
C GLU A 10 2.19 -31.13 -9.42
N ALA A 11 1.50 -30.35 -10.23
CA ALA A 11 1.46 -28.91 -10.05
C ALA A 11 0.82 -28.55 -8.68
N PRO A 12 1.32 -27.52 -7.97
CA PRO A 12 0.74 -27.08 -6.70
C PRO A 12 -0.77 -26.77 -6.80
N LEU A 13 -1.52 -26.96 -5.73
CA LEU A 13 -2.96 -26.68 -5.68
C LEU A 13 -3.31 -25.26 -6.17
N ALA A 14 -2.49 -24.28 -5.85
CA ALA A 14 -2.67 -22.90 -6.30
C ALA A 14 -2.63 -22.73 -7.83
N GLU A 15 -1.91 -23.59 -8.56
CA GLU A 15 -1.90 -23.59 -10.02
C GLU A 15 -3.05 -24.43 -10.59
N ARG A 16 -3.31 -25.59 -10.00
CA ARG A 16 -4.39 -26.50 -10.42
C ARG A 16 -5.79 -25.91 -10.30
N LEU A 17 -6.02 -25.10 -9.25
CA LEU A 17 -7.29 -24.42 -8.98
C LEU A 17 -7.34 -23.00 -9.53
N ARG A 18 -6.38 -22.61 -10.36
CA ARG A 18 -6.39 -21.28 -10.97
C ARG A 18 -7.64 -21.11 -11.84
N PRO A 19 -8.45 -20.07 -11.59
CA PRO A 19 -9.61 -19.76 -12.42
C PRO A 19 -9.24 -19.57 -13.89
N HIS A 20 -10.10 -20.05 -14.79
CA HIS A 20 -9.97 -19.91 -16.25
C HIS A 20 -10.95 -18.89 -16.86
N SER A 21 -12.00 -18.55 -16.14
CA SER A 21 -13.00 -17.54 -16.54
C SER A 21 -13.27 -16.56 -15.41
N LEU A 22 -13.91 -15.41 -15.72
CA LEU A 22 -14.33 -14.46 -14.67
C LEU A 22 -15.35 -15.08 -13.71
N ASP A 23 -16.17 -16.02 -14.15
CA ASP A 23 -17.18 -16.67 -13.34
C ASP A 23 -16.61 -17.65 -12.34
N ASP A 24 -15.39 -18.19 -12.61
CA ASP A 24 -14.69 -19.06 -11.69
C ASP A 24 -13.96 -18.32 -10.58
N VAL A 25 -13.78 -17.00 -10.73
CA VAL A 25 -13.04 -16.18 -9.77
C VAL A 25 -13.85 -16.03 -8.49
N ILE A 26 -13.23 -16.40 -7.38
CA ILE A 26 -13.80 -16.20 -6.04
C ILE A 26 -13.41 -14.80 -5.55
N GLY A 27 -14.37 -14.06 -5.01
CA GLY A 27 -14.18 -12.69 -4.55
C GLY A 27 -14.21 -11.66 -5.68
N GLN A 28 -13.75 -10.43 -5.40
CA GLN A 28 -13.64 -9.30 -6.33
C GLN A 28 -14.95 -8.90 -7.03
N GLN A 29 -16.11 -9.20 -6.45
CA GLN A 29 -17.41 -8.97 -7.10
C GLN A 29 -17.67 -7.50 -7.46
N HIS A 30 -17.04 -6.57 -6.76
CA HIS A 30 -17.09 -5.13 -7.06
C HIS A 30 -16.40 -4.76 -8.41
N LEU A 31 -15.53 -5.65 -8.94
CA LEU A 31 -14.84 -5.46 -10.22
C LEU A 31 -15.39 -6.36 -11.33
N ILE A 32 -15.74 -7.61 -11.00
CA ILE A 32 -16.07 -8.65 -11.99
C ILE A 32 -17.54 -9.08 -11.96
N GLY A 33 -18.35 -8.60 -11.01
CA GLY A 33 -19.80 -8.87 -10.95
C GLY A 33 -20.52 -8.34 -12.19
N GLU A 34 -21.80 -8.69 -12.34
CA GLU A 34 -22.63 -8.20 -13.45
C GLU A 34 -22.68 -6.65 -13.49
N GLY A 35 -22.45 -6.08 -14.66
CA GLY A 35 -22.37 -4.63 -14.85
C GLY A 35 -21.16 -3.94 -14.22
N LYS A 36 -20.19 -4.68 -13.68
CA LYS A 36 -18.99 -4.11 -13.05
C LYS A 36 -17.87 -3.87 -14.05
N PRO A 37 -16.91 -2.96 -13.74
CA PRO A 37 -15.99 -2.39 -14.73
C PRO A 37 -15.20 -3.41 -15.54
N LEU A 38 -14.63 -4.45 -14.92
CA LEU A 38 -13.85 -5.45 -15.66
C LEU A 38 -14.73 -6.38 -16.49
N ARG A 39 -15.93 -6.71 -16.00
CA ARG A 39 -16.89 -7.51 -16.77
C ARG A 39 -17.38 -6.76 -18.01
N VAL A 40 -17.75 -5.49 -17.85
CA VAL A 40 -18.17 -4.64 -18.95
C VAL A 40 -17.06 -4.48 -20.00
N ALA A 41 -15.80 -4.34 -19.56
CA ALA A 41 -14.67 -4.27 -20.47
C ALA A 41 -14.50 -5.55 -21.30
N VAL A 42 -14.66 -6.73 -20.68
CA VAL A 42 -14.60 -8.02 -21.36
C VAL A 42 -15.77 -8.18 -22.35
N GLU A 43 -16.99 -7.86 -21.94
CA GLU A 43 -18.18 -7.92 -22.78
C GLU A 43 -18.10 -6.94 -23.97
N GLY A 44 -17.47 -5.79 -23.76
CA GLY A 44 -17.19 -4.80 -24.81
C GLY A 44 -16.10 -5.20 -25.81
N GLY A 45 -15.36 -6.28 -25.52
CA GLY A 45 -14.35 -6.87 -26.43
C GLY A 45 -13.12 -5.99 -26.69
N LYS A 46 -12.95 -4.87 -25.97
CA LYS A 46 -11.83 -3.93 -26.17
C LYS A 46 -10.92 -3.90 -24.95
N PRO A 47 -9.70 -4.44 -25.06
CA PRO A 47 -8.72 -4.31 -23.98
C PRO A 47 -8.30 -2.86 -23.80
N HIS A 48 -8.11 -2.45 -22.56
CA HIS A 48 -7.54 -1.16 -22.20
C HIS A 48 -6.40 -1.34 -21.18
N SER A 49 -5.49 -0.39 -21.16
CA SER A 49 -4.39 -0.44 -20.21
C SER A 49 -4.89 -0.22 -18.79
N MET A 50 -4.39 -1.04 -17.84
CA MET A 50 -4.87 -1.04 -16.48
C MET A 50 -3.77 -1.39 -15.46
N LEU A 51 -4.01 -1.01 -14.23
CA LEU A 51 -3.17 -1.34 -13.09
C LEU A 51 -4.01 -2.05 -12.02
N LEU A 52 -3.65 -3.28 -11.72
CA LEU A 52 -4.27 -4.10 -10.69
C LEU A 52 -3.52 -3.90 -9.37
N TRP A 53 -4.10 -3.14 -8.46
CA TRP A 53 -3.51 -2.83 -7.16
C TRP A 53 -4.24 -3.56 -6.04
N GLY A 54 -3.51 -4.19 -5.15
CA GLY A 54 -4.08 -4.85 -3.97
C GLY A 54 -3.10 -5.80 -3.28
N PRO A 55 -3.47 -6.38 -2.12
CA PRO A 55 -2.61 -7.24 -1.33
C PRO A 55 -2.15 -8.50 -2.10
N PRO A 56 -1.17 -9.24 -1.59
CA PRO A 56 -0.72 -10.49 -2.20
C PRO A 56 -1.85 -11.54 -2.22
N GLY A 57 -1.78 -12.49 -3.14
CA GLY A 57 -2.68 -13.65 -3.20
C GLY A 57 -4.15 -13.40 -3.57
N VAL A 58 -4.55 -12.17 -3.90
CA VAL A 58 -5.95 -11.80 -4.22
C VAL A 58 -6.34 -12.04 -5.70
N GLY A 59 -5.43 -12.56 -6.52
CA GLY A 59 -5.72 -12.97 -7.89
C GLY A 59 -5.30 -11.98 -8.99
N LYS A 60 -4.44 -10.98 -8.74
CA LYS A 60 -3.97 -10.01 -9.74
C LYS A 60 -3.48 -10.68 -11.04
N THR A 61 -2.50 -11.57 -10.93
CA THR A 61 -1.93 -12.30 -12.08
C THR A 61 -2.96 -13.21 -12.76
N THR A 62 -3.87 -13.80 -11.98
CA THR A 62 -4.96 -14.64 -12.49
C THR A 62 -5.94 -13.83 -13.32
N LEU A 63 -6.38 -12.68 -12.81
CA LEU A 63 -7.27 -11.77 -13.55
C LEU A 63 -6.62 -11.27 -14.85
N ALA A 64 -5.34 -10.90 -14.81
CA ALA A 64 -4.62 -10.48 -16.02
C ALA A 64 -4.61 -11.56 -17.11
N ARG A 65 -4.43 -12.84 -16.74
CA ARG A 65 -4.47 -13.98 -17.67
C ARG A 65 -5.88 -14.21 -18.23
N ILE A 66 -6.89 -14.17 -17.38
CA ILE A 66 -8.31 -14.32 -17.79
C ILE A 66 -8.69 -13.21 -18.78
N LEU A 67 -8.34 -11.97 -18.47
CA LEU A 67 -8.58 -10.83 -19.36
C LEU A 67 -7.90 -11.02 -20.71
N ALA A 68 -6.64 -11.46 -20.75
CA ALA A 68 -5.94 -11.69 -22.00
C ALA A 68 -6.61 -12.79 -22.86
N GLN A 69 -7.08 -13.87 -22.23
CA GLN A 69 -7.83 -14.92 -22.92
C GLN A 69 -9.18 -14.41 -23.43
N SER A 70 -9.91 -13.65 -22.62
CA SER A 70 -11.21 -13.07 -22.98
C SER A 70 -11.13 -12.14 -24.19
N PHE A 71 -10.02 -11.40 -24.32
CA PHE A 71 -9.77 -10.51 -25.46
C PHE A 71 -9.09 -11.21 -26.65
N ASN A 72 -8.86 -12.52 -26.59
CA ASN A 72 -8.09 -13.26 -27.60
C ASN A 72 -6.71 -12.60 -27.90
N ALA A 73 -6.11 -12.01 -26.91
CA ALA A 73 -4.83 -11.31 -27.02
C ALA A 73 -3.64 -12.23 -26.71
N GLN A 74 -2.49 -11.91 -27.30
CA GLN A 74 -1.22 -12.54 -26.88
C GLN A 74 -0.86 -12.03 -25.49
N PHE A 75 -0.60 -12.95 -24.54
CA PHE A 75 -0.18 -12.61 -23.19
C PHE A 75 1.33 -12.72 -23.05
N LEU A 76 1.99 -11.60 -22.79
CA LEU A 76 3.43 -11.52 -22.58
C LEU A 76 3.72 -11.15 -21.12
N PRO A 77 4.03 -12.12 -20.24
CA PRO A 77 4.39 -11.84 -18.87
C PRO A 77 5.85 -11.38 -18.76
N VAL A 78 6.05 -10.29 -18.05
CA VAL A 78 7.37 -9.75 -17.69
C VAL A 78 7.42 -9.59 -16.17
N SER A 79 8.44 -10.14 -15.54
CA SER A 79 8.63 -10.00 -14.11
C SER A 79 9.59 -8.85 -13.82
N ALA A 80 9.14 -7.84 -13.11
CA ALA A 80 9.99 -6.71 -12.74
C ALA A 80 11.19 -7.09 -11.86
N VAL A 81 11.18 -8.27 -11.25
CA VAL A 81 12.28 -8.79 -10.41
C VAL A 81 13.45 -9.31 -11.25
N PHE A 82 13.18 -9.91 -12.41
CA PHE A 82 14.18 -10.63 -13.22
C PHE A 82 14.42 -10.00 -14.59
N SER A 83 13.59 -9.02 -15.00
CA SER A 83 13.59 -8.50 -16.35
C SER A 83 14.29 -7.15 -16.46
N GLY A 84 15.10 -7.00 -17.51
CA GLY A 84 15.77 -5.77 -17.88
C GLY A 84 15.16 -5.12 -19.13
N VAL A 85 15.77 -4.04 -19.61
CA VAL A 85 15.38 -3.35 -20.87
C VAL A 85 15.41 -4.29 -22.08
N LYS A 86 16.26 -5.35 -22.05
CA LYS A 86 16.34 -6.35 -23.11
C LYS A 86 15.04 -7.15 -23.24
N ASP A 87 14.47 -7.59 -22.12
CA ASP A 87 13.23 -8.38 -22.11
C ASP A 87 12.04 -7.55 -22.58
N ILE A 88 12.05 -6.25 -22.29
CA ILE A 88 11.04 -5.30 -22.81
C ILE A 88 11.14 -5.21 -24.33
N ARG A 89 12.35 -5.12 -24.90
CA ARG A 89 12.55 -5.09 -26.37
C ARG A 89 12.08 -6.38 -27.03
N GLU A 90 12.41 -7.53 -26.46
CA GLU A 90 11.92 -8.82 -26.96
C GLU A 90 10.38 -8.91 -26.93
N ALA A 91 9.75 -8.34 -25.89
CA ALA A 91 8.29 -8.27 -25.82
C ALA A 91 7.70 -7.37 -26.91
N ILE A 92 8.35 -6.26 -27.24
CA ILE A 92 7.95 -5.35 -28.33
C ILE A 92 8.04 -6.06 -29.68
N GLU A 93 9.16 -6.73 -29.99
CA GLU A 93 9.33 -7.49 -31.23
C GLU A 93 8.23 -8.57 -31.39
N LYS A 94 7.91 -9.28 -30.31
CA LYS A 94 6.83 -10.27 -30.31
C LYS A 94 5.46 -9.63 -30.56
N ALA A 95 5.25 -8.43 -30.03
CA ALA A 95 4.00 -7.69 -30.23
C ALA A 95 3.84 -7.21 -31.68
N GLU A 96 4.92 -6.76 -32.32
CA GLU A 96 4.91 -6.38 -33.74
C GLU A 96 4.57 -7.56 -34.63
N ILE A 97 5.14 -8.74 -34.35
CA ILE A 97 4.81 -9.98 -35.07
C ILE A 97 3.33 -10.37 -34.88
N ALA A 98 2.82 -10.27 -33.63
CA ALA A 98 1.43 -10.58 -33.33
C ALA A 98 0.46 -9.61 -34.06
N LEU A 99 0.80 -8.34 -34.11
CA LEU A 99 0.01 -7.34 -34.81
C LEU A 99 -0.10 -7.65 -36.33
N GLN A 100 1.02 -8.08 -36.94
CA GLN A 100 1.01 -8.53 -38.35
C GLN A 100 0.07 -9.73 -38.59
N GLN A 101 -0.16 -10.53 -37.53
CA GLN A 101 -1.10 -11.65 -37.53
C GLN A 101 -2.54 -11.23 -37.14
N GLY A 102 -2.80 -9.94 -36.98
CA GLY A 102 -4.10 -9.40 -36.56
C GLY A 102 -4.44 -9.66 -35.10
N ARG A 103 -3.44 -9.92 -34.25
CA ARG A 103 -3.63 -10.26 -32.85
C ARG A 103 -3.13 -9.15 -31.95
N ALA A 104 -3.97 -8.68 -31.02
CA ALA A 104 -3.56 -7.73 -29.98
C ALA A 104 -2.58 -8.36 -28.98
N THR A 105 -1.74 -7.54 -28.36
CA THR A 105 -0.78 -8.00 -27.34
C THR A 105 -1.02 -7.30 -26.01
N ILE A 106 -1.14 -8.09 -24.95
CA ILE A 106 -1.17 -7.64 -23.58
C ILE A 106 0.20 -7.88 -22.93
N LEU A 107 0.88 -6.79 -22.58
CA LEU A 107 2.09 -6.82 -21.76
C LEU A 107 1.67 -6.83 -20.29
N PHE A 108 1.92 -7.94 -19.60
CA PHE A 108 1.68 -8.06 -18.17
C PHE A 108 2.98 -7.86 -17.40
N VAL A 109 3.02 -6.85 -16.52
CA VAL A 109 4.17 -6.57 -15.66
C VAL A 109 3.79 -6.86 -14.20
N ASP A 110 4.34 -7.95 -13.65
CA ASP A 110 4.13 -8.29 -12.24
C ASP A 110 5.09 -7.49 -11.36
N GLU A 111 4.60 -7.00 -10.24
CA GLU A 111 5.32 -6.14 -9.28
C GLU A 111 5.94 -4.90 -9.96
N VAL A 112 5.15 -4.17 -10.74
CA VAL A 112 5.60 -3.03 -11.57
C VAL A 112 6.35 -1.96 -10.78
N HIS A 113 6.09 -1.82 -9.48
CA HIS A 113 6.80 -0.90 -8.58
C HIS A 113 8.31 -1.20 -8.46
N ARG A 114 8.76 -2.38 -8.85
CA ARG A 114 10.19 -2.75 -8.87
C ARG A 114 10.93 -2.28 -10.11
N PHE A 115 10.22 -1.86 -11.15
CA PHE A 115 10.82 -1.21 -12.30
C PHE A 115 11.22 0.23 -11.95
N ASN A 116 12.45 0.61 -12.28
CA ASN A 116 12.86 2.00 -12.23
C ASN A 116 12.16 2.84 -13.32
N LYS A 117 12.25 4.17 -13.22
CA LYS A 117 11.59 5.09 -14.17
C LYS A 117 11.97 4.81 -15.61
N ALA A 118 13.25 4.57 -15.92
CA ALA A 118 13.72 4.31 -17.28
C ALA A 118 13.13 3.00 -17.86
N GLN A 119 12.93 1.98 -17.03
CA GLN A 119 12.27 0.74 -17.44
C GLN A 119 10.78 0.95 -17.69
N GLN A 120 10.11 1.75 -16.84
CA GLN A 120 8.71 2.10 -17.05
C GLN A 120 8.52 2.97 -18.30
N ASP A 121 9.45 3.89 -18.57
CA ASP A 121 9.43 4.74 -19.76
C ASP A 121 9.69 3.95 -21.06
N ALA A 122 10.42 2.84 -20.99
CA ALA A 122 10.82 2.07 -22.17
C ALA A 122 9.64 1.48 -22.97
N PHE A 123 8.51 1.17 -22.33
CA PHE A 123 7.33 0.65 -23.03
C PHE A 123 6.21 1.69 -23.23
N LEU A 124 6.35 2.89 -22.67
CA LEU A 124 5.36 3.98 -22.79
C LEU A 124 4.99 4.33 -24.24
N PRO A 125 5.94 4.52 -25.18
CA PRO A 125 5.61 4.83 -26.58
C PRO A 125 4.77 3.74 -27.25
N TYR A 126 4.94 2.49 -26.86
CA TYR A 126 4.21 1.35 -27.44
C TYR A 126 2.81 1.18 -26.83
N VAL A 127 2.63 1.65 -25.59
CA VAL A 127 1.30 1.78 -24.98
C VAL A 127 0.54 2.96 -25.63
N GLU A 128 1.22 4.07 -25.88
CA GLU A 128 0.64 5.25 -26.56
C GLU A 128 0.23 4.95 -28.00
N SER A 129 1.04 4.21 -28.74
CA SER A 129 0.73 3.80 -30.12
C SER A 129 -0.37 2.74 -30.20
N GLY A 130 -0.73 2.11 -29.07
CA GLY A 130 -1.69 1.00 -29.04
C GLY A 130 -1.12 -0.36 -29.49
N LEU A 131 0.21 -0.46 -29.74
CA LEU A 131 0.86 -1.74 -30.04
C LEU A 131 0.77 -2.69 -28.84
N LEU A 132 0.90 -2.14 -27.62
CA LEU A 132 0.80 -2.87 -26.37
C LEU A 132 -0.39 -2.37 -25.54
N THR A 133 -1.22 -3.29 -25.06
CA THR A 133 -2.10 -3.02 -23.92
C THR A 133 -1.36 -3.38 -22.64
N PHE A 134 -1.17 -2.41 -21.77
CA PHE A 134 -0.43 -2.61 -20.52
C PHE A 134 -1.36 -3.10 -19.41
N ILE A 135 -0.99 -4.19 -18.74
CA ILE A 135 -1.59 -4.61 -17.46
C ILE A 135 -0.47 -4.71 -16.42
N GLY A 136 -0.44 -3.77 -15.49
CA GLY A 136 0.47 -3.81 -14.34
C GLY A 136 -0.17 -4.45 -13.12
N ALA A 137 0.61 -5.16 -12.32
CA ALA A 137 0.20 -5.62 -10.99
C ALA A 137 1.15 -5.06 -9.93
N THR A 138 0.62 -4.64 -8.79
CA THR A 138 1.41 -4.12 -7.67
C THR A 138 0.72 -4.35 -6.33
N THR A 139 1.52 -4.54 -5.28
CA THR A 139 1.08 -4.52 -3.89
C THR A 139 1.25 -3.15 -3.24
N GLU A 140 2.10 -2.30 -3.79
CA GLU A 140 2.39 -0.96 -3.29
C GLU A 140 1.44 0.09 -3.88
N ASN A 141 1.33 1.25 -3.22
CA ASN A 141 0.45 2.32 -3.70
C ASN A 141 0.98 2.90 -5.02
N PRO A 142 0.22 2.77 -6.13
CA PRO A 142 0.68 3.17 -7.45
C PRO A 142 0.98 4.67 -7.58
N SER A 143 0.36 5.51 -6.76
CA SER A 143 0.59 6.96 -6.82
C SER A 143 2.02 7.37 -6.42
N PHE A 144 2.76 6.50 -5.72
CA PHE A 144 4.14 6.77 -5.31
C PHE A 144 5.18 6.03 -6.16
N GLU A 145 4.79 4.87 -6.71
CA GLU A 145 5.73 3.91 -7.30
C GLU A 145 5.65 3.84 -8.82
N VAL A 146 4.52 4.24 -9.41
CA VAL A 146 4.32 4.17 -10.86
C VAL A 146 4.47 5.54 -11.48
N ASN A 147 5.17 5.61 -12.61
CA ASN A 147 5.38 6.83 -13.38
C ASN A 147 4.02 7.52 -13.67
N PRO A 148 3.89 8.83 -13.41
CA PRO A 148 2.67 9.59 -13.69
C PRO A 148 2.20 9.49 -15.15
N ALA A 149 3.14 9.40 -16.11
CA ALA A 149 2.80 9.23 -17.51
C ALA A 149 2.12 7.87 -17.80
N LEU A 150 2.51 6.82 -17.10
CA LEU A 150 1.87 5.51 -17.20
C LEU A 150 0.52 5.49 -16.47
N LEU A 151 0.44 6.12 -15.29
CA LEU A 151 -0.81 6.24 -14.51
C LEU A 151 -1.90 7.01 -15.27
N SER A 152 -1.53 8.03 -16.05
CA SER A 152 -2.50 8.80 -16.85
C SER A 152 -3.11 8.01 -18.01
N ARG A 153 -2.52 6.85 -18.35
CA ARG A 153 -2.93 5.98 -19.49
C ARG A 153 -3.49 4.63 -19.03
N ALA A 154 -3.38 4.32 -17.75
CA ALA A 154 -3.84 3.06 -17.19
C ALA A 154 -4.91 3.30 -16.13
N GLN A 155 -6.04 2.61 -16.25
CA GLN A 155 -7.09 2.66 -15.23
C GLN A 155 -6.70 1.81 -14.02
N VAL A 156 -6.78 2.39 -12.82
CA VAL A 156 -6.44 1.68 -11.58
C VAL A 156 -7.67 0.92 -11.08
N TYR A 157 -7.50 -0.39 -10.90
CA TYR A 157 -8.48 -1.28 -10.27
C TYR A 157 -7.95 -1.78 -8.93
N VAL A 158 -8.70 -1.53 -7.88
CA VAL A 158 -8.31 -1.88 -6.51
C VAL A 158 -8.91 -3.25 -6.17
N LEU A 159 -8.04 -4.25 -6.00
CA LEU A 159 -8.43 -5.57 -5.53
C LEU A 159 -8.42 -5.60 -4.00
N GLN A 160 -9.41 -6.26 -3.43
CA GLN A 160 -9.57 -6.41 -1.99
C GLN A 160 -9.08 -7.79 -1.52
N SER A 161 -8.69 -7.89 -0.25
CA SER A 161 -8.47 -9.18 0.42
C SER A 161 -9.74 -10.04 0.29
N LEU A 162 -9.56 -11.34 0.14
CA LEU A 162 -10.70 -12.26 0.11
C LEU A 162 -11.39 -12.29 1.47
N SER A 163 -12.70 -12.32 1.46
CA SER A 163 -13.49 -12.47 2.68
C SER A 163 -13.35 -13.88 3.26
N SER A 164 -13.72 -14.05 4.54
CA SER A 164 -13.77 -15.37 5.17
C SER A 164 -14.65 -16.34 4.39
N ASP A 165 -15.78 -15.86 3.87
CA ASP A 165 -16.70 -16.69 3.06
C ASP A 165 -16.08 -17.08 1.71
N ASP A 166 -15.31 -16.19 1.09
CA ASP A 166 -14.60 -16.51 -0.15
C ASP A 166 -13.52 -17.58 0.07
N LEU A 167 -12.77 -17.47 1.18
CA LEU A 167 -11.78 -18.48 1.57
C LEU A 167 -12.44 -19.83 1.91
N LYS A 168 -13.60 -19.84 2.58
CA LYS A 168 -14.39 -21.06 2.84
C LYS A 168 -14.85 -21.72 1.53
N LYS A 169 -15.30 -20.93 0.54
CA LYS A 169 -15.63 -21.45 -0.80
C LYS A 169 -14.43 -22.10 -1.48
N LEU A 170 -13.24 -21.52 -1.30
CA LEU A 170 -12.01 -22.06 -1.87
C LEU A 170 -11.63 -23.39 -1.20
N ILE A 171 -11.76 -23.51 0.13
CA ILE A 171 -11.60 -24.78 0.85
C ILE A 171 -12.55 -25.83 0.32
N ALA A 172 -13.82 -25.49 0.14
CA ALA A 172 -14.83 -26.40 -0.40
C ALA A 172 -14.46 -26.89 -1.82
N LYS A 173 -13.93 -25.99 -2.69
CA LYS A 173 -13.42 -26.39 -4.01
C LYS A 173 -12.27 -27.40 -3.92
N VAL A 174 -11.36 -27.23 -2.97
CA VAL A 174 -10.25 -28.21 -2.75
C VAL A 174 -10.80 -29.55 -2.33
N LEU A 175 -11.71 -29.59 -1.34
CA LEU A 175 -12.28 -30.85 -0.84
C LEU A 175 -13.18 -31.54 -1.85
N ALA A 176 -13.66 -30.84 -2.88
CA ALA A 176 -14.41 -31.45 -3.98
C ALA A 176 -13.51 -32.19 -5.00
N LEU A 177 -12.19 -32.01 -4.95
CA LEU A 177 -11.26 -32.73 -5.83
C LEU A 177 -11.28 -34.25 -5.50
N PRO A 178 -11.18 -35.13 -6.51
CA PRO A 178 -11.29 -36.59 -6.31
C PRO A 178 -10.34 -37.13 -5.25
N GLU A 179 -9.12 -36.62 -5.16
CA GLU A 179 -8.10 -37.05 -4.21
C GLU A 179 -8.34 -36.57 -2.76
N TYR A 180 -9.17 -35.53 -2.57
CA TYR A 180 -9.40 -34.92 -1.25
C TYR A 180 -10.83 -35.07 -0.74
N ARG A 181 -11.75 -35.63 -1.52
CA ARG A 181 -13.19 -35.74 -1.17
C ARG A 181 -13.47 -36.55 0.11
N ASP A 182 -12.52 -37.43 0.51
CA ASP A 182 -12.64 -38.25 1.71
C ASP A 182 -12.17 -37.51 2.98
N PHE A 183 -11.60 -36.31 2.82
CA PHE A 183 -11.16 -35.50 3.94
C PHE A 183 -12.28 -34.58 4.44
N MET A 184 -12.31 -34.38 5.75
CA MET A 184 -13.20 -33.44 6.43
C MET A 184 -12.35 -32.47 7.23
N ILE A 185 -12.83 -31.23 7.33
CA ILE A 185 -12.22 -30.18 8.16
C ILE A 185 -13.28 -29.75 9.18
N GLU A 186 -12.96 -29.84 10.47
CA GLU A 186 -13.85 -29.36 11.53
C GLU A 186 -14.03 -27.84 11.45
N ALA A 187 -15.14 -27.32 11.98
CA ALA A 187 -15.49 -25.92 11.86
C ALA A 187 -14.44 -24.97 12.45
N ASP A 188 -13.91 -25.30 13.63
CA ASP A 188 -12.87 -24.55 14.31
C ASP A 188 -11.51 -24.63 13.58
N ALA A 189 -11.17 -25.79 13.01
CA ALA A 189 -10.02 -25.96 12.14
C ALA A 189 -10.15 -25.14 10.85
N GLN A 190 -11.34 -25.07 10.26
CA GLN A 190 -11.63 -24.26 9.09
C GLN A 190 -11.49 -22.77 9.40
N GLU A 191 -12.00 -22.31 10.54
CA GLU A 191 -11.83 -20.92 10.97
C GLU A 191 -10.36 -20.57 11.23
N LEU A 192 -9.61 -21.47 11.84
CA LEU A 192 -8.17 -21.30 12.07
C LEU A 192 -7.42 -21.17 10.73
N LEU A 193 -7.74 -21.99 9.73
CA LEU A 193 -7.16 -21.91 8.38
C LEU A 193 -7.48 -20.57 7.70
N VAL A 194 -8.73 -20.15 7.73
CA VAL A 194 -9.22 -18.91 7.14
C VAL A 194 -8.52 -17.71 7.78
N ASN A 195 -8.44 -17.67 9.10
CA ASN A 195 -7.75 -16.62 9.84
C ASN A 195 -6.24 -16.62 9.53
N THR A 196 -5.65 -17.81 9.42
CA THR A 196 -4.23 -17.96 9.08
C THR A 196 -3.94 -17.48 7.66
N ALA A 197 -4.83 -17.67 6.72
CA ALA A 197 -4.66 -17.24 5.32
C ALA A 197 -4.79 -15.72 5.13
N ASP A 198 -5.51 -15.03 5.99
CA ASP A 198 -5.63 -13.57 6.03
C ASP A 198 -5.99 -12.94 4.67
N GLY A 199 -7.00 -13.48 4.00
CA GLY A 199 -7.47 -12.98 2.70
C GLY A 199 -6.59 -13.34 1.50
N ASP A 200 -5.52 -14.12 1.68
CA ASP A 200 -4.60 -14.58 0.63
C ASP A 200 -4.94 -16.02 0.19
N ALA A 201 -5.50 -16.15 -1.03
CA ALA A 201 -5.87 -17.45 -1.60
C ALA A 201 -4.66 -18.37 -1.83
N ARG A 202 -3.51 -17.83 -2.28
CA ARG A 202 -2.31 -18.63 -2.55
C ARG A 202 -1.79 -19.26 -1.27
N ARG A 203 -1.78 -18.47 -0.21
CA ARG A 203 -1.38 -18.93 1.12
C ARG A 203 -2.31 -19.97 1.67
N LEU A 204 -3.65 -19.77 1.58
CA LEU A 204 -4.64 -20.78 1.97
C LEU A 204 -4.39 -22.11 1.26
N LEU A 205 -4.24 -22.08 -0.06
CA LEU A 205 -4.06 -23.29 -0.86
C LEU A 205 -2.74 -24.01 -0.52
N ASN A 206 -1.66 -23.28 -0.29
CA ASN A 206 -0.38 -23.86 0.11
C ASN A 206 -0.46 -24.51 1.51
N LEU A 207 -1.09 -23.84 2.47
CA LEU A 207 -1.31 -24.40 3.81
C LEU A 207 -2.17 -25.65 3.75
N LEU A 208 -3.27 -25.58 3.02
CA LEU A 208 -4.21 -26.71 2.89
C LEU A 208 -3.55 -27.90 2.20
N GLU A 209 -2.74 -27.67 1.15
CA GLU A 209 -1.98 -28.74 0.49
C GLU A 209 -1.01 -29.44 1.44
N GLN A 210 -0.26 -28.67 2.25
CA GLN A 210 0.65 -29.20 3.25
C GLN A 210 -0.08 -30.04 4.31
N LEU A 211 -1.20 -29.52 4.82
CA LEU A 211 -2.00 -30.20 5.84
C LEU A 211 -2.64 -31.50 5.31
N LEU A 212 -3.20 -31.48 4.10
CA LEU A 212 -3.80 -32.67 3.49
C LEU A 212 -2.74 -33.75 3.24
N ARG A 213 -1.54 -33.39 2.78
CA ARG A 213 -0.40 -34.32 2.65
C ARG A 213 0.05 -34.89 4.00
N ALA A 214 0.13 -34.05 5.03
CA ALA A 214 0.49 -34.48 6.38
C ALA A 214 -0.57 -35.43 6.97
N ALA A 215 -1.84 -35.12 6.78
CA ALA A 215 -2.97 -35.95 7.22
C ALA A 215 -2.98 -37.30 6.50
N ASP A 216 -2.76 -37.33 5.19
CA ASP A 216 -2.69 -38.58 4.43
C ASP A 216 -1.53 -39.46 4.89
N THR A 217 -0.34 -38.89 5.13
CA THR A 217 0.82 -39.59 5.70
C THR A 217 0.52 -40.22 7.06
N ARG A 218 -0.27 -39.49 7.91
CA ARG A 218 -0.70 -39.99 9.24
C ARG A 218 -1.99 -40.82 9.17
N ARG A 219 -2.54 -41.09 7.97
CA ARG A 219 -3.79 -41.79 7.72
C ARG A 219 -5.01 -41.18 8.43
N LEU A 220 -4.99 -39.87 8.63
CA LEU A 220 -6.09 -39.10 9.18
C LEU A 220 -7.02 -38.64 8.06
N LYS A 221 -8.33 -38.73 8.26
CA LYS A 221 -9.32 -38.22 7.29
C LYS A 221 -10.03 -36.95 7.78
N THR A 222 -9.85 -36.60 9.05
CA THR A 222 -10.43 -35.40 9.67
C THR A 222 -9.29 -34.48 10.13
N LEU A 223 -9.34 -33.24 9.69
CA LEU A 223 -8.44 -32.18 10.12
C LEU A 223 -9.08 -31.45 11.29
N THR A 224 -8.50 -31.56 12.47
CA THR A 224 -8.93 -30.89 13.69
C THR A 224 -8.06 -29.64 13.96
N ALA A 225 -8.52 -28.72 14.78
CA ALA A 225 -7.72 -27.55 15.18
C ALA A 225 -6.42 -27.95 15.88
N GLU A 226 -6.46 -29.01 16.68
CA GLU A 226 -5.27 -29.56 17.34
C GLU A 226 -4.25 -30.11 16.33
N PHE A 227 -4.69 -30.86 15.33
CA PHE A 227 -3.84 -31.34 14.25
C PHE A 227 -3.19 -30.19 13.46
N LEU A 228 -3.95 -29.14 13.19
CA LEU A 228 -3.44 -27.92 12.53
C LEU A 228 -2.38 -27.24 13.40
N ALA A 229 -2.66 -27.09 14.70
CA ALA A 229 -1.74 -26.47 15.64
C ALA A 229 -0.42 -27.24 15.73
N ASP A 230 -0.48 -28.58 15.78
CA ASP A 230 0.69 -29.45 15.80
C ASP A 230 1.47 -29.40 14.47
N SER A 231 0.76 -29.47 13.35
CA SER A 231 1.39 -29.54 12.01
C SER A 231 1.97 -28.21 11.53
N LEU A 232 1.36 -27.09 11.89
CA LEU A 232 1.80 -25.74 11.50
C LEU A 232 2.70 -25.08 12.56
N GLY A 233 2.73 -25.58 13.79
CA GLY A 233 3.66 -25.19 14.86
C GLY A 233 3.81 -23.66 15.02
N ALA A 234 5.05 -23.16 14.91
CA ALA A 234 5.37 -21.74 15.00
C ALA A 234 4.70 -20.89 13.89
N GLN A 235 4.20 -21.49 12.82
CA GLN A 235 3.48 -20.75 11.79
C GLN A 235 2.12 -20.25 12.29
N ILE A 236 1.40 -21.00 13.11
CA ILE A 236 0.12 -20.54 13.68
C ILE A 236 0.33 -19.36 14.62
N ARG A 237 1.36 -19.41 15.48
CA ARG A 237 1.69 -18.27 16.36
C ARG A 237 2.07 -17.00 15.59
N ARG A 238 2.59 -17.16 14.37
CA ARG A 238 2.89 -16.04 13.45
C ARG A 238 1.66 -15.49 12.72
N PHE A 239 0.49 -16.12 12.82
CA PHE A 239 -0.62 -15.91 11.90
C PHE A 239 -1.88 -15.25 12.47
N ASP A 240 -1.82 -14.71 13.66
CA ASP A 240 -2.81 -13.72 14.11
C ASP A 240 -2.58 -12.35 13.41
N LYS A 241 -2.01 -12.40 12.17
CA LYS A 241 -1.65 -11.24 11.36
C LYS A 241 -2.80 -10.88 10.42
N GLY A 242 -3.61 -9.88 10.80
CA GLY A 242 -4.59 -9.28 9.90
C GLY A 242 -6.04 -9.55 10.27
N GLY A 243 -6.32 -10.40 11.25
CA GLY A 243 -7.65 -10.54 11.83
C GLY A 243 -8.03 -9.37 12.75
N GLU A 244 -9.26 -9.36 13.24
CA GLU A 244 -9.74 -8.34 14.19
C GLU A 244 -8.81 -8.19 15.41
N SER A 245 -8.23 -9.28 15.90
CA SER A 245 -7.24 -9.30 16.97
C SER A 245 -5.99 -8.51 16.63
N PHE A 246 -5.46 -8.63 15.40
CA PHE A 246 -4.29 -7.86 14.94
C PHE A 246 -4.57 -6.36 14.91
N TYR A 247 -5.74 -5.95 14.33
CA TYR A 247 -6.15 -4.55 14.31
C TYR A 247 -6.41 -4.01 15.71
N ASN A 248 -6.93 -4.83 16.60
CA ASN A 248 -7.13 -4.46 17.99
C ASN A 248 -5.80 -4.29 18.74
N GLN A 249 -4.81 -5.14 18.50
CA GLN A 249 -3.48 -5.04 19.12
C GLN A 249 -2.72 -3.80 18.63
N ILE A 250 -2.69 -3.53 17.31
CA ILE A 250 -2.04 -2.30 16.80
C ILE A 250 -2.76 -1.03 17.27
N SER A 251 -4.09 -1.08 17.38
CA SER A 251 -4.88 0.01 17.94
C SER A 251 -4.58 0.22 19.42
N ALA A 252 -4.40 -0.87 20.20
CA ALA A 252 -4.02 -0.82 21.60
C ALA A 252 -2.61 -0.24 21.78
N LEU A 253 -1.64 -0.63 20.93
CA LEU A 253 -0.30 -0.04 20.91
C LEU A 253 -0.37 1.49 20.69
N HIS A 254 -1.07 1.94 19.64
CA HIS A 254 -1.24 3.36 19.34
C HIS A 254 -1.89 4.11 20.49
N LYS A 255 -2.98 3.57 21.06
CA LYS A 255 -3.71 4.19 22.16
C LYS A 255 -2.85 4.24 23.44
N SER A 256 -2.02 3.24 23.67
CA SER A 256 -1.08 3.22 24.82
C SER A 256 0.01 4.29 24.68
N VAL A 257 0.56 4.47 23.49
CA VAL A 257 1.51 5.56 23.19
C VAL A 257 0.83 6.91 23.36
N ARG A 258 -0.34 7.11 22.74
CA ARG A 258 -1.14 8.34 22.86
C ARG A 258 -1.53 8.65 24.29
N GLY A 259 -1.88 7.63 25.07
CA GLY A 259 -2.24 7.74 26.48
C GLY A 259 -1.06 7.86 27.44
N SER A 260 0.17 7.98 26.92
CA SER A 260 1.40 8.10 27.72
C SER A 260 1.60 6.94 28.72
N HIS A 261 1.38 5.70 28.25
CA HIS A 261 1.53 4.51 29.08
C HIS A 261 2.65 3.58 28.57
N PRO A 262 3.93 3.81 28.94
CA PRO A 262 5.08 3.10 28.36
C PRO A 262 5.01 1.58 28.51
N ASN A 263 4.63 1.07 29.68
CA ASN A 263 4.57 -0.38 29.92
C ASN A 263 3.48 -1.07 29.06
N ALA A 264 2.31 -0.45 28.91
CA ALA A 264 1.27 -1.00 28.04
C ALA A 264 1.68 -0.93 26.57
N ALA A 265 2.32 0.15 26.13
CA ALA A 265 2.86 0.28 24.78
C ALA A 265 3.90 -0.81 24.49
N LEU A 266 4.85 -1.02 25.41
CA LEU A 266 5.85 -2.08 25.28
C LEU A 266 5.20 -3.47 25.29
N TYR A 267 4.21 -3.70 26.14
CA TYR A 267 3.48 -4.98 26.18
C TYR A 267 2.84 -5.30 24.81
N TRP A 268 2.08 -4.35 24.24
CA TRP A 268 1.43 -4.56 22.95
C TRP A 268 2.44 -4.70 21.81
N PHE A 269 3.54 -3.96 21.84
CA PHE A 269 4.64 -4.12 20.89
C PHE A 269 5.23 -5.53 20.94
N CYS A 270 5.63 -6.02 22.13
CA CYS A 270 6.17 -7.37 22.32
C CYS A 270 5.14 -8.45 21.96
N ARG A 271 3.86 -8.25 22.32
CA ARG A 271 2.79 -9.18 22.01
C ARG A 271 2.58 -9.33 20.51
N MET A 272 2.70 -8.24 19.74
CA MET A 272 2.62 -8.28 18.28
C MET A 272 3.85 -8.97 17.68
N LEU A 273 5.04 -8.76 18.21
CA LEU A 273 6.25 -9.49 17.78
C LEU A 273 6.14 -10.99 18.06
N ASP A 274 5.70 -11.38 19.26
CA ASP A 274 5.46 -12.78 19.64
C ASP A 274 4.42 -13.44 18.72
N GLY A 275 3.34 -12.71 18.37
CA GLY A 275 2.37 -13.10 17.35
C GLY A 275 2.94 -13.11 15.92
N GLY A 276 4.25 -12.81 15.74
CA GLY A 276 4.97 -12.88 14.49
C GLY A 276 4.64 -11.73 13.51
N THR A 277 4.18 -10.58 14.01
CA THR A 277 4.05 -9.36 13.20
C THR A 277 5.41 -9.00 12.61
N ASP A 278 5.44 -8.63 11.32
CA ASP A 278 6.66 -8.14 10.69
C ASP A 278 7.14 -6.87 11.41
N PRO A 279 8.34 -6.85 11.98
CA PRO A 279 8.86 -5.67 12.66
C PRO A 279 8.92 -4.42 11.78
N ARG A 280 9.04 -4.57 10.45
CA ARG A 280 8.97 -3.46 9.48
C ARG A 280 7.59 -2.81 9.48
N TYR A 281 6.53 -3.61 9.63
CA TYR A 281 5.19 -3.04 9.80
C TYR A 281 5.09 -2.21 11.06
N LEU A 282 5.60 -2.73 12.18
CA LEU A 282 5.65 -2.00 13.46
C LEU A 282 6.49 -0.74 13.36
N ALA A 283 7.65 -0.79 12.68
CA ALA A 283 8.50 0.38 12.43
C ALA A 283 7.72 1.49 11.69
N ARG A 284 7.00 1.16 10.62
CA ARG A 284 6.14 2.14 9.90
C ARG A 284 5.07 2.74 10.81
N ARG A 285 4.49 1.95 11.70
CA ARG A 285 3.48 2.44 12.65
C ARG A 285 4.08 3.34 13.73
N ILE A 286 5.29 3.02 14.20
CA ILE A 286 6.05 3.85 15.15
C ILE A 286 6.38 5.22 14.55
N VAL A 287 6.86 5.26 13.31
CA VAL A 287 7.10 6.52 12.59
C VAL A 287 5.80 7.33 12.45
N ARG A 288 4.68 6.68 12.14
CA ARG A 288 3.39 7.36 12.07
C ARG A 288 2.96 7.96 13.41
N MET A 289 3.12 7.21 14.52
CA MET A 289 2.82 7.73 15.87
C MET A 289 3.64 8.97 16.22
N ALA A 290 4.91 9.03 15.80
CA ALA A 290 5.76 10.19 16.00
C ALA A 290 5.19 11.46 15.33
N TRP A 291 4.62 11.35 14.14
CA TRP A 291 3.99 12.47 13.43
C TRP A 291 2.59 12.80 13.96
N GLU A 292 1.78 11.77 14.22
CA GLU A 292 0.35 11.93 14.52
C GLU A 292 0.09 12.33 15.98
N ASP A 293 0.84 11.73 16.92
CA ASP A 293 0.55 11.84 18.35
C ASP A 293 1.57 12.72 19.11
N ILE A 294 2.80 12.85 18.62
CA ILE A 294 3.85 13.66 19.24
C ILE A 294 4.01 15.00 18.49
N GLY A 295 4.12 14.94 17.18
CA GLY A 295 4.20 16.12 16.33
C GLY A 295 5.30 17.09 16.74
N LEU A 296 4.97 18.39 16.72
CA LEU A 296 5.89 19.48 17.06
C LEU A 296 6.06 19.68 18.58
N ALA A 297 5.32 18.97 19.42
CA ALA A 297 5.59 19.02 20.87
C ALA A 297 6.98 18.47 21.21
N ASP A 298 7.45 17.44 20.50
CA ASP A 298 8.82 16.95 20.56
C ASP A 298 9.30 16.42 19.19
N PRO A 299 9.90 17.27 18.36
CA PRO A 299 10.37 16.89 17.02
C PRO A 299 11.42 15.76 16.97
N ARG A 300 12.12 15.52 18.10
CA ARG A 300 13.08 14.41 18.21
C ARG A 300 12.42 13.04 18.07
N ALA A 301 11.12 12.96 18.37
CA ALA A 301 10.35 11.73 18.26
C ALA A 301 10.44 11.11 16.88
N LEU A 302 10.37 11.94 15.83
CA LEU A 302 10.49 11.48 14.45
C LEU A 302 11.89 10.96 14.13
N THR A 303 12.95 11.67 14.56
CA THR A 303 14.33 11.25 14.36
C THR A 303 14.57 9.89 15.01
N ILE A 304 14.17 9.74 16.28
CA ILE A 304 14.30 8.48 17.02
C ILE A 304 13.54 7.34 16.34
N ALA A 305 12.32 7.59 15.85
CA ALA A 305 11.51 6.59 15.16
C ALA A 305 12.16 6.14 13.83
N ASN A 306 12.70 7.06 13.04
CA ASN A 306 13.40 6.76 11.80
C ASN A 306 14.73 6.05 12.06
N ASP A 307 15.50 6.48 13.03
CA ASP A 307 16.78 5.84 13.41
C ASP A 307 16.54 4.42 13.90
N ALA A 308 15.49 4.18 14.68
CA ALA A 308 15.10 2.85 15.12
C ALA A 308 14.69 1.95 13.94
N ALA A 309 13.91 2.46 12.99
CA ALA A 309 13.55 1.74 11.79
C ALA A 309 14.78 1.40 10.94
N ALA A 310 15.69 2.35 10.72
CA ALA A 310 16.94 2.14 9.99
C ALA A 310 17.88 1.17 10.71
N THR A 311 17.91 1.19 12.04
CA THR A 311 18.69 0.24 12.86
C THR A 311 18.14 -1.17 12.69
N TYR A 312 16.82 -1.32 12.73
CA TYR A 312 16.19 -2.62 12.47
C TYR A 312 16.53 -3.16 11.07
N GLU A 313 16.52 -2.33 10.03
CA GLU A 313 16.90 -2.77 8.67
C GLU A 313 18.36 -3.24 8.57
N ARG A 314 19.25 -2.71 9.40
CA ARG A 314 20.67 -3.10 9.42
C ARG A 314 20.94 -4.36 10.23
N LEU A 315 20.31 -4.49 11.41
CA LEU A 315 20.59 -5.55 12.37
C LEU A 315 19.63 -6.74 12.24
N GLY A 316 18.38 -6.51 11.80
CA GLY A 316 17.35 -7.55 11.77
C GLY A 316 16.88 -7.98 13.16
N SER A 317 16.15 -9.11 13.19
CA SER A 317 15.71 -9.73 14.44
C SER A 317 16.78 -10.71 14.97
N PRO A 318 16.98 -10.83 16.28
CA PRO A 318 16.27 -10.09 17.35
C PRO A 318 16.90 -8.73 17.71
N GLU A 319 18.14 -8.43 17.33
CA GLU A 319 18.90 -7.29 17.84
C GLU A 319 18.25 -5.94 17.48
N GLY A 320 17.77 -5.79 16.25
CA GLY A 320 17.12 -4.57 15.77
C GLY A 320 15.76 -4.27 16.42
N GLU A 321 15.11 -5.29 17.00
CA GLU A 321 13.84 -5.12 17.70
C GLU A 321 13.96 -4.25 18.95
N LEU A 322 15.12 -4.27 19.61
CA LEU A 322 15.39 -3.44 20.79
C LEU A 322 15.36 -1.94 20.46
N ALA A 323 15.85 -1.55 19.27
CA ALA A 323 15.78 -0.16 18.83
C ALA A 323 14.33 0.31 18.65
N LEU A 324 13.47 -0.53 18.06
CA LEU A 324 12.04 -0.27 17.93
C LEU A 324 11.33 -0.18 19.29
N ALA A 325 11.67 -1.08 20.21
CA ALA A 325 11.15 -1.05 21.58
C ALA A 325 11.51 0.25 22.31
N GLN A 326 12.77 0.71 22.17
CA GLN A 326 13.23 1.96 22.75
C GLN A 326 12.48 3.17 22.14
N ALA A 327 12.23 3.18 20.84
CA ALA A 327 11.41 4.20 20.19
C ALA A 327 9.98 4.22 20.74
N VAL A 328 9.34 3.06 20.92
CA VAL A 328 7.99 2.94 21.52
C VAL A 328 7.97 3.54 22.94
N LEU A 329 8.95 3.23 23.78
CA LEU A 329 9.06 3.79 25.13
C LEU A 329 9.22 5.31 25.11
N TYR A 330 10.09 5.81 24.22
CA TYR A 330 10.30 7.25 24.04
C TYR A 330 9.00 7.96 23.63
N LEU A 331 8.33 7.45 22.58
CA LEU A 331 7.09 8.02 22.09
C LEU A 331 5.99 7.99 23.17
N ALA A 332 5.91 6.92 23.96
CA ALA A 332 4.95 6.85 25.06
C ALA A 332 5.24 7.90 26.15
N ALA A 333 6.50 8.25 26.41
CA ALA A 333 6.89 9.22 27.41
C ALA A 333 6.91 10.68 26.91
N ALA A 334 7.06 10.91 25.62
CA ALA A 334 7.16 12.23 25.02
C ALA A 334 5.89 13.09 25.19
N ALA A 335 6.05 14.40 25.14
CA ALA A 335 4.92 15.34 25.10
C ALA A 335 4.05 15.09 23.87
N LYS A 336 2.72 15.16 24.02
CA LYS A 336 1.75 14.81 22.98
C LYS A 336 1.19 16.05 22.30
N SER A 337 1.18 16.04 20.96
CA SER A 337 0.44 16.99 20.14
C SER A 337 -0.05 16.34 18.84
N ASN A 338 -1.27 16.62 18.48
CA ASN A 338 -1.84 16.33 17.18
C ASN A 338 -2.23 17.60 16.39
N ALA A 339 -1.72 18.77 16.81
CA ALA A 339 -2.07 20.05 16.21
C ALA A 339 -1.72 20.09 14.72
N GLY A 340 -0.50 19.68 14.35
CA GLY A 340 -0.10 19.59 12.94
C GLY A 340 -0.94 18.62 12.12
N TYR A 341 -1.28 17.44 12.68
CA TYR A 341 -2.15 16.47 12.01
C TYR A 341 -3.55 17.03 11.75
N LYS A 342 -4.15 17.71 12.74
CA LYS A 342 -5.45 18.38 12.60
C LYS A 342 -5.39 19.48 11.55
N ALA A 343 -4.41 20.38 11.65
CA ALA A 343 -4.22 21.48 10.71
C ALA A 343 -4.09 20.98 9.26
N TYR A 344 -3.28 19.95 9.03
CA TYR A 344 -3.13 19.34 7.70
C TYR A 344 -4.45 18.78 7.14
N ASN A 345 -5.21 18.06 7.97
CA ASN A 345 -6.48 17.48 7.51
C ASN A 345 -7.54 18.56 7.24
N GLN A 346 -7.59 19.62 8.05
CA GLN A 346 -8.47 20.76 7.85
C GLN A 346 -8.09 21.53 6.57
N MET A 347 -6.80 21.82 6.37
CA MET A 347 -6.31 22.49 5.16
C MET A 347 -6.59 21.66 3.90
N ARG A 348 -6.40 20.35 3.93
CA ARG A 348 -6.76 19.48 2.80
C ARG A 348 -8.24 19.51 2.44
N ARG A 349 -9.11 19.64 3.43
CA ARG A 349 -10.55 19.79 3.20
C ARG A 349 -10.84 21.16 2.61
N PHE A 350 -10.29 22.21 3.22
CA PHE A 350 -10.43 23.58 2.78
C PHE A 350 -10.03 23.76 1.30
N VAL A 351 -8.87 23.24 0.90
CA VAL A 351 -8.41 23.28 -0.50
C VAL A 351 -9.33 22.53 -1.47
N LYS A 352 -10.03 21.48 -1.01
CA LYS A 352 -11.00 20.76 -1.85
C LYS A 352 -12.33 21.49 -2.01
N GLU A 353 -12.70 22.27 -1.02
CA GLU A 353 -13.98 22.99 -0.95
C GLU A 353 -13.90 24.37 -1.59
N ASN A 354 -12.69 24.90 -1.80
CA ASN A 354 -12.46 26.19 -2.45
C ASN A 354 -11.92 26.02 -3.87
N ALA A 355 -12.11 27.04 -4.71
CA ALA A 355 -11.59 27.08 -6.06
C ALA A 355 -10.04 27.09 -6.08
N SER A 356 -9.47 26.74 -7.24
CA SER A 356 -8.03 26.82 -7.47
C SER A 356 -7.65 28.25 -7.80
N ASP A 357 -7.40 29.06 -6.76
CA ASP A 357 -7.05 30.46 -6.92
C ASP A 357 -5.61 30.64 -7.41
N GLU A 358 -5.35 31.73 -8.12
CA GLU A 358 -4.01 32.04 -8.61
C GLU A 358 -3.08 32.46 -7.48
N VAL A 359 -1.80 32.13 -7.63
CA VAL A 359 -0.76 32.64 -6.71
C VAL A 359 -0.69 34.17 -6.83
N PRO A 360 -0.72 34.92 -5.72
CA PRO A 360 -0.57 36.38 -5.73
C PRO A 360 0.65 36.84 -6.52
N VAL A 361 0.53 37.96 -7.24
CA VAL A 361 1.58 38.41 -8.19
C VAL A 361 2.91 38.68 -7.49
N HIS A 362 2.90 39.22 -6.27
CA HIS A 362 4.10 39.49 -5.47
C HIS A 362 4.85 38.22 -5.06
N LEU A 363 4.17 37.07 -4.92
CA LEU A 363 4.78 35.79 -4.57
C LEU A 363 5.31 35.03 -5.80
N ARG A 364 5.01 35.48 -7.03
CA ARG A 364 5.47 34.81 -8.26
C ARG A 364 6.93 35.13 -8.56
N ASN A 365 7.71 34.12 -8.92
CA ASN A 365 9.09 34.32 -9.37
C ASN A 365 9.13 34.96 -10.76
N ALA A 366 10.05 35.90 -10.99
CA ALA A 366 10.26 36.60 -12.26
C ALA A 366 11.64 36.34 -12.89
N PRO A 367 11.97 35.09 -13.30
CA PRO A 367 13.28 34.76 -13.85
C PRO A 367 13.53 35.33 -15.26
N THR A 368 12.48 35.71 -16.00
CA THR A 368 12.59 36.27 -17.35
C THR A 368 12.21 37.75 -17.40
N LYS A 369 12.67 38.44 -18.46
CA LYS A 369 12.33 39.86 -18.68
C LYS A 369 10.82 40.04 -18.84
N LEU A 370 10.16 39.16 -19.59
CA LEU A 370 8.72 39.18 -19.79
C LEU A 370 7.93 39.07 -18.46
N MET A 371 8.37 38.17 -17.57
CA MET A 371 7.72 38.02 -16.25
C MET A 371 7.86 39.26 -15.38
N LYS A 372 9.02 39.93 -15.46
CA LYS A 372 9.22 41.23 -14.79
C LYS A 372 8.31 42.31 -15.36
N GLU A 373 8.15 42.37 -16.68
CA GLU A 373 7.25 43.29 -17.36
C GLU A 373 5.77 43.04 -17.00
N LEU A 374 5.41 41.77 -16.73
CA LEU A 374 4.09 41.36 -16.23
C LEU A 374 3.90 41.62 -14.73
N GLY A 375 4.90 42.20 -14.04
CA GLY A 375 4.82 42.58 -12.64
C GLY A 375 5.06 41.45 -11.64
N TYR A 376 5.54 40.27 -12.08
CA TYR A 376 5.81 39.15 -11.16
C TYR A 376 6.89 39.52 -10.16
N GLY A 377 6.66 39.21 -8.87
CA GLY A 377 7.55 39.52 -7.75
C GLY A 377 7.60 41.04 -7.40
N ARG A 378 6.75 41.84 -8.02
CA ARG A 378 6.66 43.26 -7.68
C ARG A 378 6.08 43.40 -6.28
N GLU A 379 6.71 44.33 -5.50
CA GLU A 379 6.32 44.62 -4.12
C GLU A 379 6.55 43.47 -3.12
N TYR A 380 7.24 42.38 -3.54
CA TYR A 380 7.62 41.34 -2.60
C TYR A 380 8.61 41.87 -1.55
N ARG A 381 8.21 41.76 -0.28
CA ARG A 381 9.05 42.15 0.86
C ARG A 381 9.87 40.95 1.33
N TYR A 382 11.21 41.04 1.16
CA TYR A 382 12.10 39.98 1.56
C TYR A 382 12.25 39.93 3.10
N ALA A 383 11.63 38.98 3.77
CA ALA A 383 11.53 38.94 5.23
C ALA A 383 12.87 39.07 5.98
N HIS A 384 13.99 38.61 5.40
CA HIS A 384 15.29 38.78 6.03
C HIS A 384 15.82 40.22 6.07
N ASP A 385 15.31 41.09 5.22
CA ASP A 385 15.65 42.53 5.20
C ASP A 385 14.72 43.37 6.13
N GLU A 386 13.67 42.73 6.62
CA GLU A 386 12.68 43.38 7.51
C GLU A 386 13.09 43.24 8.99
N PRO A 387 12.60 44.17 9.87
CA PRO A 387 12.78 44.04 11.31
C PRO A 387 12.31 42.66 11.80
N ASN A 388 13.09 42.03 12.69
CA ASN A 388 12.82 40.70 13.24
C ASN A 388 12.77 39.58 12.18
N ALA A 389 13.27 39.79 10.96
CA ALA A 389 13.15 38.92 9.81
C ALA A 389 11.69 38.51 9.54
N TYR A 390 10.76 39.46 9.67
CA TYR A 390 9.33 39.27 9.51
C TYR A 390 8.68 40.45 8.78
N ALA A 391 8.03 40.16 7.66
CA ALA A 391 7.32 41.14 6.86
C ALA A 391 5.89 41.34 7.41
N ALA A 392 5.77 42.09 8.50
CA ALA A 392 4.48 42.32 9.18
C ALA A 392 3.44 42.92 8.22
N GLY A 393 2.21 42.40 8.26
CA GLY A 393 1.11 42.78 7.40
C GLY A 393 1.15 42.26 5.97
N GLU A 394 2.14 41.38 5.61
CA GLU A 394 2.21 40.75 4.29
C GLU A 394 1.21 39.59 4.18
N SER A 395 0.49 39.52 3.06
CA SER A 395 -0.44 38.42 2.79
C SER A 395 0.24 37.33 1.95
N TYR A 396 0.08 36.06 2.36
CA TYR A 396 0.60 34.90 1.65
C TYR A 396 -0.50 33.99 1.08
N MET A 397 -1.78 34.35 1.31
CA MET A 397 -2.92 33.63 0.76
C MET A 397 -3.32 34.23 -0.62
N PRO A 398 -4.00 33.44 -1.47
CA PRO A 398 -4.62 33.96 -2.69
C PRO A 398 -5.55 35.15 -2.42
N ASP A 399 -5.59 36.13 -3.36
CA ASP A 399 -6.43 37.29 -3.24
C ASP A 399 -7.90 36.90 -3.08
N GLY A 400 -8.57 37.46 -2.05
CA GLY A 400 -9.97 37.18 -1.77
C GLY A 400 -10.28 35.88 -1.02
N LEU A 401 -9.24 35.14 -0.63
CA LEU A 401 -9.39 33.96 0.21
C LEU A 401 -9.00 34.30 1.66
N ASP A 402 -9.96 34.13 2.58
CA ASP A 402 -9.69 34.35 4.00
C ASP A 402 -8.65 33.36 4.52
N GLU A 403 -7.67 33.86 5.28
CA GLU A 403 -6.63 33.00 5.87
C GLU A 403 -7.21 32.15 7.00
N PRO A 404 -7.17 30.79 6.87
CA PRO A 404 -7.68 29.91 7.91
C PRO A 404 -6.65 29.70 9.02
N ASP A 405 -7.05 29.83 10.28
CA ASP A 405 -6.22 29.57 11.45
C ASP A 405 -6.36 28.11 11.91
N PHE A 406 -5.82 27.17 11.14
CA PHE A 406 -5.92 25.73 11.45
C PHE A 406 -4.79 25.20 12.33
N TYR A 407 -3.60 25.82 12.29
CA TYR A 407 -2.50 25.39 13.13
C TYR A 407 -2.51 26.12 14.46
N GLN A 408 -3.03 25.45 15.48
CA GLN A 408 -3.10 25.96 16.85
C GLN A 408 -2.19 25.12 17.76
N PRO A 409 -0.98 25.62 18.10
CA PRO A 409 -0.07 24.93 18.98
C PRO A 409 -0.69 24.63 20.35
N VAL A 410 -0.41 23.44 20.86
CA VAL A 410 -0.88 23.06 22.20
C VAL A 410 0.13 23.48 23.27
N PRO A 411 -0.30 23.76 24.52
CA PRO A 411 0.61 24.18 25.58
C PRO A 411 1.42 23.02 26.14
N ARG A 412 2.18 22.32 25.27
CA ARG A 412 3.00 21.16 25.63
C ARG A 412 4.29 21.13 24.82
N GLY A 413 5.42 20.78 25.50
CA GLY A 413 6.72 20.62 24.86
C GLY A 413 7.19 21.87 24.11
N LEU A 414 7.72 21.70 22.90
CA LEU A 414 8.21 22.80 22.08
C LEU A 414 7.06 23.71 21.56
N GLU A 415 5.85 23.20 21.45
CA GLU A 415 4.72 24.00 20.95
C GLU A 415 4.32 25.15 21.88
N ILE A 416 4.73 25.14 23.16
CA ILE A 416 4.61 26.32 24.03
C ILE A 416 5.35 27.52 23.39
N LYS A 417 6.64 27.33 23.07
CA LYS A 417 7.48 28.39 22.47
C LYS A 417 7.01 28.77 21.07
N ILE A 418 6.50 27.81 20.29
CA ILE A 418 5.92 28.08 18.97
C ILE A 418 4.67 28.95 19.13
N GLY A 419 3.78 28.64 20.07
CA GLY A 419 2.59 29.42 20.34
C GLY A 419 2.91 30.85 20.78
N GLU A 420 3.86 31.02 21.71
CA GLU A 420 4.34 32.33 22.14
C GLU A 420 4.86 33.16 20.95
N LYS A 421 5.68 32.53 20.08
CA LYS A 421 6.19 33.20 18.88
C LYS A 421 5.08 33.60 17.91
N LEU A 422 4.13 32.70 17.62
CA LEU A 422 3.03 33.02 16.70
C LEU A 422 2.13 34.15 17.23
N THR A 423 1.85 34.16 18.54
CA THR A 423 1.10 35.24 19.18
C THR A 423 1.83 36.57 19.05
N TRP A 424 3.14 36.58 19.26
CA TRP A 424 3.97 37.77 19.08
C TRP A 424 3.99 38.26 17.62
N LEU A 425 4.11 37.37 16.62
CA LEU A 425 4.08 37.71 15.21
C LEU A 425 2.70 38.35 14.84
N LYS A 426 1.59 37.78 15.33
CA LYS A 426 0.24 38.38 15.13
C LYS A 426 0.14 39.76 15.69
N SER A 427 0.77 40.07 16.82
CA SER A 427 0.78 41.44 17.37
C SER A 427 1.53 42.43 16.47
N LEU A 428 2.58 41.96 15.75
CA LEU A 428 3.27 42.81 14.77
C LEU A 428 2.40 43.10 13.53
N ASP A 429 1.58 42.13 13.09
CA ASP A 429 0.65 42.31 11.98
C ASP A 429 -0.45 43.34 12.35
N GLU A 430 -0.98 43.26 13.56
CA GLU A 430 -1.96 44.21 14.10
C GLU A 430 -1.38 45.64 14.15
N GLU A 431 -0.14 45.79 14.67
CA GLU A 431 0.54 47.10 14.69
C GLU A 431 0.83 47.65 13.28
N ALA A 432 1.12 46.76 12.30
CA ALA A 432 1.33 47.18 10.92
C ALA A 432 0.04 47.61 10.22
N SER A 433 -1.10 46.98 10.60
CA SER A 433 -2.43 47.35 10.04
C SER A 433 -2.99 48.64 10.58
N GLU A 434 -2.53 49.12 11.75
CA GLU A 434 -2.92 50.37 12.37
C GLU A 434 -2.13 51.62 11.84
N ARG A 435 -1.06 51.37 11.08
CA ARG A 435 -0.19 52.38 10.46
C ARG A 435 -0.60 52.68 9.03
#